data_074de883b6ba2395b9dc994a75656804
#
_entry.id   074de883b6ba2395b9dc994a75656804
#
_cell.length_a   1.000
_cell.length_b   1.000
_cell.length_c   1.000
_cell.angle_alpha   90.00
_cell.angle_beta   90.00
_cell.angle_gamma   90.00
#
_symmetry.space_group_name_H-M   'P 1'
#
loop_
_entity.id
_entity.type
_entity.pdbx_description
1 polymer ?
#
loop_
_entity_poly.entity_id
_entity_poly.type
_entity_poly.pdbx_seq_one_letter_code
_entity_poly.pdbx_strand_id
1 'polypeptide(L)'
;DEAHTQIGAGGASGTGDDANLVKPALARGSLRTIAATTWAEYKKYIEKDPALTRRFQVVQIQEPDEKNATLMMRAMASVMEQHHRVQVLDEALLASVSFSHRYIPARQLPDKSVSLLDTTCARVAISQHAVPAEVDDCRQRISALDTELQIIEREKSVGMDCAEREAAASDKLAAEQARLQQLEERWDSEKELVDKILGIRKQLREETGTVEDTATEEEEPVQPTEPADNQEEFQKLRAELRTLQAELQELQGETPLILPTVDAQAVASVVADWTGIPVGRMVKNEIDNVLQLPDILNRRILGQRHALEMVAKRIQTSRARLDNPNTPIGVFMLAGPSGVGKTETALALAEALYGGEQNVVTINMSEFQEAHTVSTLKGAPPGYVGYGEGGVLTEAVRRKPYSVILLDEVEKAHPDVHE
;
A
#
# COMPACT_ATOMS: atom_id res chain seq x y z
N ASP A 1 -4.02 -27.11 -5.80
CA ASP A 1 -3.42 -25.82 -6.10
C ASP A 1 -2.01 -26.01 -6.64
N GLU A 2 -1.46 -25.02 -7.37
CA GLU A 2 -0.14 -25.09 -8.01
C GLU A 2 0.11 -26.39 -8.81
N ALA A 3 -0.85 -26.79 -9.61
CA ALA A 3 -0.82 -28.04 -10.35
C ALA A 3 0.41 -28.19 -11.26
N HIS A 4 1.02 -27.07 -11.65
CA HIS A 4 2.24 -27.03 -12.45
C HIS A 4 3.46 -27.63 -11.74
N THR A 5 3.53 -27.57 -10.40
CA THR A 5 4.63 -28.12 -9.62
C THR A 5 4.68 -29.64 -9.68
N GLN A 6 3.51 -30.29 -9.73
CA GLN A 6 3.39 -31.75 -9.85
C GLN A 6 3.45 -32.25 -11.29
N ILE A 7 3.06 -31.42 -12.27
CA ILE A 7 2.86 -31.83 -13.66
C ILE A 7 4.03 -31.42 -14.56
N GLY A 8 4.78 -30.36 -14.24
CA GLY A 8 5.73 -29.73 -15.15
C GLY A 8 7.17 -29.52 -14.65
N ALA A 9 7.46 -29.83 -13.41
CA ALA A 9 8.76 -29.56 -12.79
C ALA A 9 9.86 -30.60 -13.13
N GLY A 10 9.84 -31.17 -14.32
CA GLY A 10 10.90 -32.03 -14.84
C GLY A 10 12.18 -31.28 -15.21
N GLY A 11 12.81 -30.58 -14.25
CA GLY A 11 14.05 -29.81 -14.45
C GLY A 11 15.27 -30.30 -13.70
N ALA A 12 15.15 -31.28 -12.81
CA ALA A 12 16.28 -31.97 -12.19
C ALA A 12 15.96 -33.45 -12.12
N SER A 13 16.91 -34.30 -12.48
CA SER A 13 16.79 -35.75 -12.44
C SER A 13 16.39 -36.24 -11.03
N GLY A 14 15.10 -36.58 -10.85
CA GLY A 14 14.55 -37.11 -9.60
C GLY A 14 13.10 -36.72 -9.29
N THR A 15 12.54 -35.65 -9.86
CA THR A 15 11.17 -35.18 -9.58
C THR A 15 10.17 -35.45 -10.73
N GLY A 16 10.58 -36.15 -11.76
CA GLY A 16 9.74 -36.44 -12.94
C GLY A 16 8.71 -37.56 -12.78
N ASP A 17 8.69 -38.27 -11.65
CA ASP A 17 7.85 -39.48 -11.47
C ASP A 17 6.39 -39.15 -11.10
N ASP A 18 6.09 -38.05 -10.43
CA ASP A 18 4.75 -37.76 -9.97
C ASP A 18 3.77 -37.44 -11.12
N ALA A 19 4.26 -36.76 -12.16
CA ALA A 19 3.45 -36.49 -13.36
C ALA A 19 3.08 -37.80 -14.09
N ASN A 20 3.97 -38.77 -14.12
CA ASN A 20 3.74 -40.06 -14.76
C ASN A 20 2.80 -40.96 -13.95
N LEU A 21 2.69 -40.80 -12.64
CA LEU A 21 1.71 -41.47 -11.80
C LEU A 21 0.29 -40.91 -11.95
N VAL A 22 0.16 -39.59 -12.07
CA VAL A 22 -1.13 -38.91 -12.18
C VAL A 22 -1.77 -39.06 -13.56
N LYS A 23 -0.98 -39.02 -14.65
CA LYS A 23 -1.46 -39.17 -16.03
C LYS A 23 -2.27 -40.47 -16.30
N PRO A 24 -1.86 -41.66 -15.86
CA PRO A 24 -2.66 -42.87 -16.04
C PRO A 24 -3.93 -42.93 -15.21
N ALA A 25 -3.95 -42.32 -14.01
CA ALA A 25 -5.12 -42.25 -13.15
C ALA A 25 -6.19 -41.32 -13.74
N LEU A 26 -5.76 -40.17 -14.25
CA LEU A 26 -6.60 -39.24 -15.02
C LEU A 26 -7.14 -39.90 -16.30
N ALA A 27 -6.31 -40.71 -16.99
CA ALA A 27 -6.69 -41.41 -18.20
C ALA A 27 -7.81 -42.41 -18.00
N ARG A 28 -7.79 -43.10 -16.85
CA ARG A 28 -8.78 -44.12 -16.49
C ARG A 28 -10.04 -43.54 -15.86
N GLY A 29 -10.10 -42.21 -15.63
CA GLY A 29 -11.23 -41.57 -14.97
C GLY A 29 -11.37 -41.93 -13.47
N SER A 30 -10.37 -42.61 -12.91
CA SER A 30 -10.38 -42.99 -11.50
C SER A 30 -10.10 -41.82 -10.56
N LEU A 31 -9.53 -40.72 -11.08
CA LEU A 31 -9.20 -39.52 -10.32
C LEU A 31 -10.03 -38.34 -10.85
N ARG A 32 -10.97 -37.86 -10.04
CA ARG A 32 -11.70 -36.61 -10.30
C ARG A 32 -10.89 -35.48 -9.74
N THR A 33 -10.36 -34.60 -10.60
CA THR A 33 -9.39 -33.58 -10.21
C THR A 33 -9.85 -32.20 -10.67
N ILE A 34 -9.80 -31.23 -9.77
CA ILE A 34 -9.82 -29.82 -10.07
C ILE A 34 -8.41 -29.30 -9.84
N ALA A 35 -7.78 -28.78 -10.89
CA ALA A 35 -6.43 -28.27 -10.85
C ALA A 35 -6.44 -26.75 -10.99
N ALA A 36 -5.71 -26.05 -10.11
CA ALA A 36 -5.54 -24.61 -10.18
C ALA A 36 -4.07 -24.28 -10.49
N THR A 37 -3.86 -23.31 -11.38
CA THR A 37 -2.53 -22.82 -11.76
C THR A 37 -2.66 -21.42 -12.36
N THR A 38 -1.58 -20.66 -12.45
CA THR A 38 -1.56 -19.38 -13.13
C THR A 38 -1.61 -19.55 -14.64
N TRP A 39 -2.11 -18.54 -15.36
CA TRP A 39 -2.22 -18.59 -16.83
C TRP A 39 -0.86 -18.74 -17.51
N ALA A 40 0.18 -18.09 -16.96
CA ALA A 40 1.54 -18.22 -17.47
C ALA A 40 2.09 -19.64 -17.33
N GLU A 41 1.86 -20.26 -16.18
CA GLU A 41 2.29 -21.63 -15.87
C GLU A 41 1.49 -22.66 -16.65
N TYR A 42 0.17 -22.45 -16.81
CA TYR A 42 -0.64 -23.26 -17.70
C TYR A 42 -0.05 -23.33 -19.12
N LYS A 43 0.23 -22.17 -19.74
CA LYS A 43 0.84 -22.08 -21.06
C LYS A 43 2.23 -22.74 -21.14
N LYS A 44 3.01 -22.57 -20.08
CA LYS A 44 4.39 -23.07 -20.05
C LYS A 44 4.47 -24.59 -19.87
N TYR A 45 3.64 -25.16 -19.02
CA TYR A 45 3.78 -26.55 -18.54
C TYR A 45 2.65 -27.49 -18.97
N ILE A 46 1.39 -27.01 -19.06
CA ILE A 46 0.22 -27.87 -19.30
C ILE A 46 -0.22 -27.83 -20.76
N GLU A 47 -0.28 -26.66 -21.37
CA GLU A 47 -0.77 -26.48 -22.75
C GLU A 47 0.08 -27.25 -23.77
N LYS A 48 1.36 -27.42 -23.49
CA LYS A 48 2.29 -28.13 -24.38
C LYS A 48 2.18 -29.66 -24.27
N ASP A 49 1.47 -30.20 -23.29
CA ASP A 49 1.30 -31.64 -23.10
C ASP A 49 -0.08 -32.10 -23.60
N PRO A 50 -0.14 -32.75 -24.80
CA PRO A 50 -1.41 -33.21 -25.37
C PRO A 50 -2.15 -34.24 -24.52
N ALA A 51 -1.44 -34.93 -23.60
CA ALA A 51 -2.04 -35.89 -22.71
C ALA A 51 -2.85 -35.21 -21.59
N LEU A 52 -2.48 -34.02 -21.19
CA LEU A 52 -3.16 -33.21 -20.17
C LEU A 52 -4.26 -32.34 -20.78
N THR A 53 -3.99 -31.67 -21.88
CA THR A 53 -4.96 -30.76 -22.54
C THR A 53 -6.24 -31.47 -23.00
N ARG A 54 -6.14 -32.77 -23.34
CA ARG A 54 -7.33 -33.59 -23.72
C ARG A 54 -8.17 -34.02 -22.51
N ARG A 55 -7.67 -33.86 -21.28
CA ARG A 55 -8.31 -34.38 -20.06
C ARG A 55 -8.79 -33.28 -19.13
N PHE A 56 -8.20 -32.10 -19.21
CA PHE A 56 -8.63 -30.93 -18.46
C PHE A 56 -9.42 -29.99 -19.37
N GLN A 57 -10.62 -29.63 -18.94
CA GLN A 57 -11.31 -28.49 -19.50
C GLN A 57 -10.80 -27.23 -18.82
N VAL A 58 -10.26 -26.31 -19.59
CA VAL A 58 -9.73 -25.05 -19.07
C VAL A 58 -10.85 -24.08 -18.80
N VAL A 59 -10.91 -23.60 -17.57
CA VAL A 59 -11.81 -22.53 -17.14
C VAL A 59 -10.96 -21.34 -16.76
N GLN A 60 -11.05 -20.28 -17.53
CA GLN A 60 -10.32 -19.04 -17.22
C GLN A 60 -11.08 -18.22 -16.20
N ILE A 61 -10.45 -17.96 -15.05
CA ILE A 61 -10.98 -17.09 -14.01
C ILE A 61 -10.31 -15.72 -14.18
N GLN A 62 -11.11 -14.70 -14.41
CA GLN A 62 -10.62 -13.32 -14.57
C GLN A 62 -10.59 -12.60 -13.23
N GLU A 63 -9.75 -11.57 -13.14
CA GLU A 63 -9.75 -10.65 -11.99
C GLU A 63 -11.12 -9.98 -11.87
N PRO A 64 -11.73 -9.97 -10.66
CA PRO A 64 -13.00 -9.28 -10.46
C PRO A 64 -12.83 -7.77 -10.58
N ASP A 65 -13.87 -7.08 -11.01
CA ASP A 65 -13.93 -5.63 -10.95
C ASP A 65 -14.03 -5.12 -9.51
N GLU A 66 -13.81 -3.81 -9.30
CA GLU A 66 -13.84 -3.19 -7.97
C GLU A 66 -15.17 -3.43 -7.24
N LYS A 67 -16.31 -3.47 -7.96
CA LYS A 67 -17.63 -3.70 -7.36
C LYS A 67 -17.79 -5.12 -6.83
N ASN A 68 -17.42 -6.10 -7.64
CA ASN A 68 -17.46 -7.50 -7.24
C ASN A 68 -16.43 -7.79 -6.15
N ALA A 69 -15.23 -7.22 -6.24
CA ALA A 69 -14.22 -7.33 -5.18
C ALA A 69 -14.73 -6.76 -3.85
N THR A 70 -15.44 -5.62 -3.88
CA THR A 70 -16.05 -5.05 -2.66
C THR A 70 -17.09 -5.98 -2.04
N LEU A 71 -17.93 -6.64 -2.85
CA LEU A 71 -18.89 -7.63 -2.34
C LEU A 71 -18.18 -8.83 -1.70
N MET A 72 -17.08 -9.30 -2.30
CA MET A 72 -16.24 -10.36 -1.71
C MET A 72 -15.63 -9.92 -0.37
N MET A 73 -15.13 -8.67 -0.28
CA MET A 73 -14.59 -8.14 0.96
C MET A 73 -15.64 -8.02 2.06
N ARG A 74 -16.87 -7.60 1.73
CA ARG A 74 -17.98 -7.56 2.69
C ARG A 74 -18.32 -8.95 3.24
N ALA A 75 -18.29 -9.98 2.41
CA ALA A 75 -18.52 -11.37 2.84
C ALA A 75 -17.42 -11.88 3.79
N MET A 76 -16.20 -11.30 3.74
CA MET A 76 -15.09 -11.69 4.60
C MET A 76 -14.97 -10.82 5.86
N ALA A 77 -15.71 -9.71 5.96
CA ALA A 77 -15.55 -8.72 7.02
C ALA A 77 -15.73 -9.34 8.42
N SER A 78 -16.78 -10.14 8.63
CA SER A 78 -17.05 -10.80 9.91
C SER A 78 -15.94 -11.75 10.34
N VAL A 79 -15.35 -12.49 9.41
CA VAL A 79 -14.23 -13.39 9.69
C VAL A 79 -12.99 -12.61 10.15
N MET A 80 -12.70 -11.48 9.48
CA MET A 80 -11.59 -10.59 9.86
C MET A 80 -11.82 -9.95 11.23
N GLU A 81 -13.03 -9.47 11.50
CA GLU A 81 -13.42 -8.90 12.80
C GLU A 81 -13.24 -9.90 13.95
N GLN A 82 -13.69 -11.13 13.74
CA GLN A 82 -13.56 -12.21 14.75
C GLN A 82 -12.10 -12.60 14.99
N HIS A 83 -11.31 -12.70 13.89
CA HIS A 83 -9.92 -13.12 13.96
C HIS A 83 -9.05 -12.08 14.70
N HIS A 84 -9.16 -10.82 14.30
CA HIS A 84 -8.35 -9.73 14.86
C HIS A 84 -8.98 -9.05 16.07
N ARG A 85 -10.25 -9.32 16.38
CA ARG A 85 -11.03 -8.69 17.46
C ARG A 85 -11.12 -7.17 17.33
N VAL A 86 -11.22 -6.68 16.11
CA VAL A 86 -11.36 -5.27 15.78
C VAL A 86 -12.62 -5.03 14.96
N GLN A 87 -13.16 -3.84 15.02
CA GLN A 87 -14.30 -3.46 14.18
C GLN A 87 -13.82 -2.96 12.82
N VAL A 88 -14.40 -3.49 11.74
CA VAL A 88 -14.13 -3.07 10.36
C VAL A 88 -15.31 -2.27 9.83
N LEU A 89 -15.06 -1.03 9.40
CA LEU A 89 -16.08 -0.19 8.80
C LEU A 89 -16.20 -0.47 7.30
N ASP A 90 -17.41 -0.27 6.73
CA ASP A 90 -17.64 -0.47 5.29
C ASP A 90 -16.75 0.45 4.42
N GLU A 91 -16.43 1.65 4.90
CA GLU A 91 -15.49 2.54 4.24
C GLU A 91 -14.07 1.97 4.15
N ALA A 92 -13.64 1.17 5.15
CA ALA A 92 -12.36 0.48 5.09
C ALA A 92 -12.35 -0.62 4.02
N LEU A 93 -13.47 -1.34 3.87
CA LEU A 93 -13.62 -2.34 2.80
C LEU A 93 -13.54 -1.70 1.43
N LEU A 94 -14.25 -0.60 1.21
CA LEU A 94 -14.19 0.20 -0.02
C LEU A 94 -12.78 0.75 -0.26
N ALA A 95 -12.16 1.31 0.77
CA ALA A 95 -10.80 1.84 0.70
C ALA A 95 -9.78 0.75 0.40
N SER A 96 -9.91 -0.45 1.01
CA SER A 96 -8.98 -1.58 0.76
C SER A 96 -9.01 -2.02 -0.69
N VAL A 97 -10.18 -2.07 -1.33
CA VAL A 97 -10.32 -2.40 -2.76
C VAL A 97 -9.76 -1.27 -3.63
N SER A 98 -10.22 -0.04 -3.40
CA SER A 98 -9.85 1.11 -4.21
C SER A 98 -8.35 1.42 -4.13
N PHE A 99 -7.78 1.44 -2.91
CA PHE A 99 -6.37 1.75 -2.72
C PHE A 99 -5.46 0.61 -3.19
N SER A 100 -5.82 -0.66 -2.93
CA SER A 100 -5.04 -1.78 -3.45
C SER A 100 -5.09 -1.85 -4.97
N HIS A 101 -6.24 -1.60 -5.59
CA HIS A 101 -6.36 -1.56 -7.05
C HIS A 101 -5.51 -0.45 -7.65
N ARG A 102 -5.48 0.72 -7.00
CA ARG A 102 -4.78 1.91 -7.46
C ARG A 102 -3.28 1.90 -7.14
N TYR A 103 -2.90 1.45 -5.94
CA TYR A 103 -1.53 1.60 -5.41
C TYR A 103 -0.75 0.29 -5.29
N ILE A 104 -1.35 -0.87 -5.58
CA ILE A 104 -0.69 -2.18 -5.54
C ILE A 104 -0.91 -2.92 -6.86
N PRO A 105 -0.20 -2.56 -7.95
CA PRO A 105 -0.42 -3.17 -9.27
C PRO A 105 0.17 -4.57 -9.41
N ALA A 106 1.13 -4.94 -8.55
CA ALA A 106 1.86 -6.21 -8.64
C ALA A 106 1.01 -7.46 -8.32
N ARG A 107 -0.13 -7.28 -7.66
CA ARG A 107 -1.07 -8.33 -7.29
C ARG A 107 -2.45 -8.05 -7.87
N GLN A 108 -3.30 -9.07 -7.94
CA GLN A 108 -4.66 -8.95 -8.47
C GLN A 108 -5.70 -8.93 -7.35
N LEU A 109 -6.90 -8.38 -7.65
CA LEU A 109 -8.06 -8.45 -6.78
C LEU A 109 -8.59 -9.90 -6.75
N PRO A 110 -9.17 -10.37 -5.65
CA PRO A 110 -9.31 -9.73 -4.34
C PRO A 110 -8.09 -9.88 -3.42
N ASP A 111 -7.09 -10.71 -3.75
CA ASP A 111 -5.97 -11.08 -2.89
C ASP A 111 -5.25 -9.87 -2.27
N LYS A 112 -4.94 -8.85 -3.10
CA LYS A 112 -4.29 -7.63 -2.62
C LYS A 112 -5.13 -6.84 -1.62
N SER A 113 -6.46 -6.82 -1.79
CA SER A 113 -7.37 -6.15 -0.86
C SER A 113 -7.49 -6.91 0.46
N VAL A 114 -7.53 -8.24 0.39
CA VAL A 114 -7.55 -9.12 1.57
C VAL A 114 -6.27 -8.95 2.38
N SER A 115 -5.10 -9.02 1.73
CA SER A 115 -3.81 -8.83 2.40
C SER A 115 -3.67 -7.43 3.03
N LEU A 116 -4.18 -6.40 2.35
CA LEU A 116 -4.16 -5.02 2.85
C LEU A 116 -5.07 -4.88 4.07
N LEU A 117 -6.29 -5.41 4.01
CA LEU A 117 -7.24 -5.37 5.11
C LEU A 117 -6.74 -6.15 6.31
N ASP A 118 -6.20 -7.36 6.11
CA ASP A 118 -5.62 -8.22 7.15
C ASP A 118 -4.50 -7.48 7.91
N THR A 119 -3.55 -6.90 7.16
CA THR A 119 -2.46 -6.10 7.75
C THR A 119 -3.01 -4.89 8.51
N THR A 120 -4.05 -4.23 7.99
CA THR A 120 -4.67 -3.09 8.66
C THR A 120 -5.37 -3.51 9.95
N CYS A 121 -6.12 -4.61 9.93
CA CYS A 121 -6.76 -5.17 11.12
C CYS A 121 -5.73 -5.54 12.19
N ALA A 122 -4.65 -6.20 11.80
CA ALA A 122 -3.56 -6.54 12.72
C ALA A 122 -2.91 -5.28 13.33
N ARG A 123 -2.67 -4.24 12.51
CA ARG A 123 -2.12 -2.97 12.97
C ARG A 123 -3.03 -2.26 13.98
N VAL A 124 -4.33 -2.21 13.69
CA VAL A 124 -5.33 -1.64 14.61
C VAL A 124 -5.37 -2.42 15.92
N ALA A 125 -5.40 -3.76 15.87
CA ALA A 125 -5.37 -4.61 17.06
C ALA A 125 -4.12 -4.37 17.92
N ILE A 126 -2.95 -4.25 17.28
CA ILE A 126 -1.69 -3.94 17.97
C ILE A 126 -1.74 -2.54 18.58
N SER A 127 -2.21 -1.53 17.85
CA SER A 127 -2.26 -0.15 18.32
C SER A 127 -3.10 0.04 19.60
N GLN A 128 -4.12 -0.79 19.80
CA GLN A 128 -4.97 -0.74 20.99
C GLN A 128 -4.29 -1.28 22.26
N HIS A 129 -3.26 -2.10 22.11
CA HIS A 129 -2.62 -2.80 23.23
C HIS A 129 -1.13 -2.52 23.40
N ALA A 130 -0.46 -2.02 22.37
CA ALA A 130 0.98 -1.75 22.36
C ALA A 130 1.29 -0.28 22.60
N VAL A 131 2.52 -0.01 23.00
CA VAL A 131 3.06 1.34 23.05
C VAL A 131 3.20 1.88 21.61
N PRO A 132 2.74 3.10 21.31
CA PRO A 132 2.90 3.69 19.98
C PRO A 132 4.38 3.76 19.57
N ALA A 133 4.65 3.54 18.29
CA ALA A 133 6.00 3.55 17.75
C ALA A 133 6.72 4.87 18.00
N GLU A 134 6.02 6.01 17.91
CA GLU A 134 6.60 7.33 18.16
C GLU A 134 7.08 7.51 19.60
N VAL A 135 6.37 6.93 20.58
CA VAL A 135 6.75 6.95 21.99
C VAL A 135 7.98 6.07 22.23
N ASP A 136 7.98 4.88 21.64
CA ASP A 136 9.11 3.94 21.76
C ASP A 136 10.38 4.48 21.09
N ASP A 137 10.28 5.06 19.91
CA ASP A 137 11.37 5.71 19.19
C ASP A 137 11.97 6.88 20.02
N CYS A 138 11.12 7.66 20.70
CA CYS A 138 11.54 8.74 21.55
C CYS A 138 12.30 8.21 22.78
N ARG A 139 11.80 7.15 23.40
CA ARG A 139 12.48 6.46 24.52
C ARG A 139 13.83 5.89 24.11
N GLN A 140 13.94 5.29 22.92
CA GLN A 140 15.21 4.78 22.40
C GLN A 140 16.21 5.91 22.14
N ARG A 141 15.77 7.06 21.59
CA ARG A 141 16.63 8.23 21.40
C ARG A 141 17.13 8.80 22.72
N ILE A 142 16.28 8.88 23.72
CA ILE A 142 16.69 9.29 25.08
C ILE A 142 17.76 8.34 25.64
N SER A 143 17.56 7.03 25.55
CA SER A 143 18.53 6.03 25.99
C SER A 143 19.86 6.13 25.26
N ALA A 144 19.83 6.43 23.95
CA ALA A 144 21.05 6.66 23.17
C ALA A 144 21.81 7.92 23.62
N LEU A 145 21.07 9.02 23.86
CA LEU A 145 21.68 10.27 24.38
C LEU A 145 22.24 10.13 25.81
N ASP A 146 21.56 9.38 26.68
CA ASP A 146 22.10 9.05 28.02
C ASP A 146 23.40 8.25 27.92
N THR A 147 23.47 7.31 26.98
CA THR A 147 24.68 6.54 26.70
C THR A 147 25.81 7.44 26.18
N GLU A 148 25.48 8.39 25.31
CA GLU A 148 26.43 9.38 24.77
C GLU A 148 26.98 10.26 25.91
N LEU A 149 26.14 10.76 26.81
CA LEU A 149 26.54 11.55 27.97
C LEU A 149 27.45 10.74 28.90
N GLN A 150 27.19 9.48 29.16
CA GLN A 150 28.08 8.61 29.94
C GLN A 150 29.46 8.42 29.29
N ILE A 151 29.53 8.36 27.95
CA ILE A 151 30.80 8.29 27.23
C ILE A 151 31.56 9.61 27.38
N ILE A 152 30.88 10.75 27.21
CA ILE A 152 31.45 12.09 27.36
C ILE A 152 32.01 12.27 28.79
N GLU A 153 31.30 11.82 29.82
CA GLU A 153 31.75 11.90 31.23
C GLU A 153 33.04 11.08 31.46
N ARG A 154 33.15 9.90 30.83
CA ARG A 154 34.37 9.09 30.87
C ARG A 154 35.53 9.78 30.14
N GLU A 155 35.32 10.36 28.97
CA GLU A 155 36.33 11.12 28.22
C GLU A 155 36.80 12.34 29.00
N LYS A 156 35.89 13.03 29.69
CA LYS A 156 36.20 14.17 30.59
C LYS A 156 37.05 13.74 31.79
N SER A 157 36.80 12.55 32.34
CA SER A 157 37.60 12.01 33.46
C SER A 157 39.04 11.69 33.06
N VAL A 158 39.33 11.48 31.78
CA VAL A 158 40.68 11.25 31.23
C VAL A 158 41.35 12.55 30.76
N GLY A 159 40.65 13.72 30.93
CA GLY A 159 41.21 15.04 30.65
C GLY A 159 40.96 15.59 29.25
N MET A 160 39.99 15.00 28.50
CA MET A 160 39.57 15.54 27.23
C MET A 160 38.58 16.71 27.41
N ASP A 161 38.71 17.75 26.62
CA ASP A 161 37.76 18.86 26.62
C ASP A 161 36.56 18.48 25.76
N CYS A 162 35.42 18.20 26.40
CA CYS A 162 34.15 17.78 25.78
C CYS A 162 32.98 18.72 26.09
N ALA A 163 33.26 19.96 26.57
CA ALA A 163 32.23 20.86 27.06
C ALA A 163 31.15 21.20 26.01
N GLU A 164 31.53 21.44 24.77
CA GLU A 164 30.56 21.72 23.68
C GLU A 164 29.68 20.52 23.33
N ARG A 165 30.26 19.31 23.32
CA ARG A 165 29.50 18.07 23.06
C ARG A 165 28.56 17.74 24.22
N GLU A 166 29.00 17.95 25.46
CA GLU A 166 28.18 17.75 26.66
C GLU A 166 26.96 18.68 26.64
N ALA A 167 27.17 19.97 26.36
CA ALA A 167 26.08 20.95 26.26
C ALA A 167 25.09 20.56 25.14
N ALA A 168 25.60 20.24 23.94
CA ALA A 168 24.74 19.86 22.81
C ALA A 168 23.96 18.57 23.06
N ALA A 169 24.54 17.56 23.71
CA ALA A 169 23.87 16.32 24.06
C ALA A 169 22.81 16.53 25.15
N SER A 170 23.14 17.37 26.17
CA SER A 170 22.21 17.73 27.24
C SER A 170 20.99 18.49 26.72
N ASP A 171 21.19 19.47 25.81
CA ASP A 171 20.11 20.23 25.21
C ASP A 171 19.18 19.32 24.37
N LYS A 172 19.75 18.39 23.59
CA LYS A 172 18.98 17.39 22.85
C LYS A 172 18.22 16.46 23.79
N LEU A 173 18.83 16.01 24.86
CA LEU A 173 18.18 15.14 25.84
C LEU A 173 16.96 15.83 26.46
N ALA A 174 17.14 17.10 26.89
CA ALA A 174 16.05 17.89 27.46
C ALA A 174 14.88 18.09 26.44
N ALA A 175 15.20 18.32 25.16
CA ALA A 175 14.22 18.45 24.10
C ALA A 175 13.46 17.15 23.85
N GLU A 176 14.16 16.01 23.79
CA GLU A 176 13.51 14.70 23.60
C GLU A 176 12.70 14.27 24.83
N GLN A 177 13.13 14.60 26.04
CA GLN A 177 12.35 14.36 27.26
C GLN A 177 11.05 15.18 27.29
N ALA A 178 11.11 16.46 26.92
CA ALA A 178 9.91 17.29 26.79
C ALA A 178 8.95 16.75 25.71
N ARG A 179 9.51 16.29 24.59
CA ARG A 179 8.73 15.65 23.51
C ARG A 179 8.08 14.36 23.99
N LEU A 180 8.79 13.51 24.71
CA LEU A 180 8.26 12.28 25.28
C LEU A 180 7.07 12.55 26.18
N GLN A 181 7.20 13.53 27.08
CA GLN A 181 6.11 13.90 27.98
C GLN A 181 4.85 14.33 27.20
N GLN A 182 5.01 15.16 26.17
CA GLN A 182 3.87 15.57 25.32
C GLN A 182 3.22 14.39 24.59
N LEU A 183 4.04 13.44 24.10
CA LEU A 183 3.52 12.25 23.42
C LEU A 183 2.80 11.32 24.41
N GLU A 184 3.31 11.15 25.62
CA GLU A 184 2.68 10.32 26.64
C GLU A 184 1.36 10.94 27.12
N GLU A 185 1.30 12.25 27.39
CA GLU A 185 0.06 12.95 27.73
C GLU A 185 -1.01 12.83 26.63
N ARG A 186 -0.58 12.95 25.37
CA ARG A 186 -1.47 12.77 24.21
C ARG A 186 -1.94 11.33 24.10
N TRP A 187 -1.04 10.37 24.25
CA TRP A 187 -1.36 8.94 24.21
C TRP A 187 -2.37 8.54 25.29
N ASP A 188 -2.19 8.99 26.51
CA ASP A 188 -3.12 8.74 27.61
C ASP A 188 -4.50 9.34 27.31
N SER A 189 -4.55 10.56 26.77
CA SER A 189 -5.81 11.20 26.37
C SER A 189 -6.52 10.45 25.24
N GLU A 190 -5.77 10.03 24.20
CA GLU A 190 -6.33 9.22 23.10
C GLU A 190 -6.86 7.87 23.63
N LYS A 191 -6.13 7.23 24.54
CA LYS A 191 -6.49 5.94 25.14
C LYS A 191 -7.79 6.03 25.93
N GLU A 192 -7.96 7.05 26.76
CA GLU A 192 -9.19 7.26 27.51
C GLU A 192 -10.41 7.43 26.59
N LEU A 193 -10.27 8.19 25.49
CA LEU A 193 -11.33 8.39 24.51
C LEU A 193 -11.65 7.08 23.77
N VAL A 194 -10.63 6.33 23.36
CA VAL A 194 -10.80 5.04 22.68
C VAL A 194 -11.48 4.02 23.58
N ASP A 195 -11.09 3.92 24.86
CA ASP A 195 -11.71 3.02 25.81
C ASP A 195 -13.20 3.34 26.03
N LYS A 196 -13.57 4.63 26.10
CA LYS A 196 -14.96 5.09 26.15
C LYS A 196 -15.74 4.71 24.90
N ILE A 197 -15.17 4.94 23.72
CA ILE A 197 -15.76 4.60 22.42
C ILE A 197 -16.01 3.08 22.33
N LEU A 198 -15.02 2.27 22.69
CA LEU A 198 -15.15 0.80 22.68
C LEU A 198 -16.18 0.32 23.69
N GLY A 199 -16.26 0.94 24.87
CA GLY A 199 -17.27 0.64 25.88
C GLY A 199 -18.70 0.90 25.39
N ILE A 200 -18.96 2.07 24.80
CA ILE A 200 -20.27 2.42 24.23
C ILE A 200 -20.64 1.48 23.08
N ARG A 201 -19.68 1.14 22.21
CA ARG A 201 -19.92 0.19 21.11
C ARG A 201 -20.26 -1.20 21.60
N LYS A 202 -19.60 -1.66 22.67
CA LYS A 202 -19.91 -2.94 23.30
C LYS A 202 -21.35 -2.98 23.83
N GLN A 203 -21.79 -1.92 24.52
CA GLN A 203 -23.17 -1.77 24.99
C GLN A 203 -24.18 -1.80 23.83
N LEU A 204 -23.90 -1.04 22.74
CA LEU A 204 -24.76 -1.03 21.56
C LEU A 204 -24.86 -2.40 20.87
N ARG A 205 -23.79 -3.22 20.88
CA ARG A 205 -23.81 -4.58 20.31
C ARG A 205 -24.56 -5.58 21.20
N GLU A 206 -24.37 -5.54 22.52
CA GLU A 206 -25.06 -6.43 23.47
C GLU A 206 -26.56 -6.24 23.41
N GLU A 207 -27.04 -5.01 23.14
CA GLU A 207 -28.46 -4.70 23.06
C GLU A 207 -29.09 -4.91 21.68
N THR A 208 -28.32 -4.82 20.59
CA THR A 208 -28.86 -5.01 19.23
C THR A 208 -28.94 -6.46 18.77
N GLY A 209 -28.42 -7.42 19.58
CA GLY A 209 -28.35 -8.82 19.17
C GLY A 209 -27.42 -9.01 17.96
N THR A 210 -26.44 -9.85 18.08
CA THR A 210 -25.46 -10.12 17.02
C THR A 210 -26.12 -10.51 15.71
N VAL A 211 -25.73 -9.83 14.62
CA VAL A 211 -26.00 -10.24 13.22
C VAL A 211 -25.17 -11.51 12.87
N GLU A 212 -24.81 -12.32 13.85
CA GLU A 212 -23.86 -13.44 13.70
C GLU A 212 -24.50 -14.81 13.45
N ASP A 213 -25.83 -14.93 13.37
CA ASP A 213 -26.52 -16.19 13.11
C ASP A 213 -27.38 -16.17 11.84
N THR A 214 -26.78 -15.84 10.68
CA THR A 214 -27.40 -16.10 9.39
C THR A 214 -26.52 -17.00 8.52
N ALA A 215 -26.32 -18.22 9.02
CA ALA A 215 -25.87 -19.35 8.19
C ALA A 215 -26.50 -20.64 8.72
N THR A 216 -27.83 -20.70 8.82
CA THR A 216 -28.63 -21.95 8.73
C THR A 216 -30.08 -21.57 8.44
N GLU A 217 -30.51 -21.98 7.26
CA GLU A 217 -31.81 -22.40 6.75
C GLU A 217 -33.09 -21.94 7.47
N GLU A 218 -33.95 -21.26 6.65
CA GLU A 218 -35.42 -21.28 6.72
C GLU A 218 -36.08 -20.96 8.07
N GLU A 219 -36.23 -19.64 8.38
CA GLU A 219 -37.42 -19.21 9.16
C GLU A 219 -37.87 -17.80 8.69
N GLU A 220 -39.21 -17.65 8.62
CA GLU A 220 -39.94 -16.48 8.10
C GLU A 220 -39.56 -15.15 8.81
N PRO A 221 -39.74 -13.99 8.16
CA PRO A 221 -39.35 -12.70 8.72
C PRO A 221 -40.21 -12.35 9.94
N VAL A 222 -39.69 -12.59 11.12
CA VAL A 222 -40.22 -12.02 12.34
C VAL A 222 -39.88 -10.53 12.37
N GLN A 223 -40.87 -9.66 12.28
CA GLN A 223 -40.74 -8.24 12.49
C GLN A 223 -40.21 -7.97 13.88
N PRO A 224 -39.11 -7.24 14.07
CA PRO A 224 -38.64 -6.84 15.39
C PRO A 224 -39.61 -5.81 15.98
N THR A 225 -40.40 -6.23 16.94
CA THR A 225 -41.15 -5.33 17.85
C THR A 225 -40.16 -4.82 18.91
N GLU A 226 -39.49 -3.71 18.63
CA GLU A 226 -38.66 -3.00 19.61
C GLU A 226 -39.58 -2.31 20.64
N PRO A 227 -39.37 -2.44 21.96
CA PRO A 227 -40.04 -1.65 22.95
C PRO A 227 -39.59 -0.20 22.88
N ALA A 228 -40.51 0.75 22.87
CA ALA A 228 -40.29 2.17 22.66
C ALA A 228 -39.31 2.85 23.65
N ASP A 229 -39.09 2.27 24.81
CA ASP A 229 -38.20 2.81 25.86
C ASP A 229 -36.71 2.70 25.50
N ASN A 230 -36.29 1.72 24.68
CA ASN A 230 -34.90 1.54 24.30
C ASN A 230 -34.46 2.51 23.21
N GLN A 231 -35.35 3.07 22.39
CA GLN A 231 -34.99 3.95 21.27
C GLN A 231 -34.38 5.28 21.72
N GLU A 232 -34.85 5.88 22.84
CA GLU A 232 -34.26 7.12 23.35
C GLU A 232 -32.83 6.90 23.90
N GLU A 233 -32.60 5.78 24.56
CA GLU A 233 -31.31 5.43 25.13
C GLU A 233 -30.29 5.12 24.04
N PHE A 234 -30.71 4.41 23.00
CA PHE A 234 -29.91 4.20 21.77
C PHE A 234 -29.55 5.51 21.06
N GLN A 235 -30.47 6.45 20.98
CA GLN A 235 -30.19 7.76 20.36
C GLN A 235 -29.19 8.56 21.18
N LYS A 236 -29.25 8.51 22.50
CA LYS A 236 -28.29 9.16 23.40
C LYS A 236 -26.90 8.54 23.27
N LEU A 237 -26.77 7.22 23.31
CA LEU A 237 -25.50 6.52 23.13
C LEU A 237 -24.88 6.78 21.75
N ARG A 238 -25.69 6.83 20.69
CA ARG A 238 -25.21 7.20 19.35
C ARG A 238 -24.78 8.66 19.23
N ALA A 239 -25.45 9.57 19.93
CA ALA A 239 -25.07 10.97 19.98
C ALA A 239 -23.74 11.15 20.73
N GLU A 240 -23.61 10.48 21.89
CA GLU A 240 -22.38 10.48 22.68
C GLU A 240 -21.20 9.88 21.89
N LEU A 241 -21.43 8.75 21.21
CA LEU A 241 -20.42 8.14 20.33
C LEU A 241 -19.93 9.11 19.27
N ARG A 242 -20.82 9.87 18.64
CA ARG A 242 -20.44 10.86 17.61
C ARG A 242 -19.62 12.00 18.19
N THR A 243 -19.96 12.48 19.38
CA THR A 243 -19.19 13.55 20.04
C THR A 243 -17.79 13.07 20.40
N LEU A 244 -17.66 11.87 21.01
CA LEU A 244 -16.36 11.29 21.34
C LEU A 244 -15.50 10.98 20.09
N GLN A 245 -16.12 10.57 18.99
CA GLN A 245 -15.41 10.38 17.73
C GLN A 245 -14.89 11.68 17.14
N ALA A 246 -15.69 12.76 17.22
CA ALA A 246 -15.27 14.08 16.76
C ALA A 246 -14.11 14.63 17.62
N GLU A 247 -14.21 14.50 18.94
CA GLU A 247 -13.14 14.89 19.89
C GLU A 247 -11.85 14.10 19.64
N LEU A 248 -11.96 12.80 19.42
CA LEU A 248 -10.80 11.96 19.09
C LEU A 248 -10.17 12.38 17.77
N GLN A 249 -10.97 12.65 16.74
CA GLN A 249 -10.47 13.08 15.42
C GLN A 249 -9.77 14.46 15.50
N GLU A 250 -10.29 15.38 16.32
CA GLU A 250 -9.66 16.68 16.54
C GLU A 250 -8.32 16.55 17.27
N LEU A 251 -8.24 15.66 18.29
CA LEU A 251 -7.03 15.40 19.05
C LEU A 251 -5.95 14.68 18.19
N GLN A 252 -6.35 13.74 17.35
CA GLN A 252 -5.45 12.91 16.52
C GLN A 252 -4.87 13.67 15.32
N GLY A 253 -5.64 14.57 14.72
CA GLY A 253 -5.21 15.29 13.52
C GLY A 253 -4.85 14.34 12.37
N GLU A 254 -3.64 14.51 11.79
CA GLU A 254 -3.16 13.69 10.65
C GLU A 254 -2.40 12.41 11.10
N THR A 255 -1.97 12.33 12.37
CA THR A 255 -1.15 11.21 12.88
C THR A 255 -1.75 10.62 14.16
N PRO A 256 -2.69 9.68 14.05
CA PRO A 256 -3.27 9.00 15.20
C PRO A 256 -2.25 8.09 15.88
N LEU A 257 -2.20 8.10 17.22
CA LEU A 257 -1.39 7.18 18.02
C LEU A 257 -2.11 5.85 18.26
N ILE A 258 -3.45 5.88 18.45
CA ILE A 258 -4.29 4.71 18.66
C ILE A 258 -5.43 4.73 17.64
N LEU A 259 -5.68 3.58 17.01
CA LEU A 259 -6.77 3.41 16.06
C LEU A 259 -7.93 2.65 16.72
N PRO A 260 -9.12 3.27 16.93
CA PRO A 260 -10.25 2.62 17.57
C PRO A 260 -10.97 1.60 16.67
N THR A 261 -10.83 1.75 15.36
CA THR A 261 -11.49 0.94 14.32
C THR A 261 -10.64 0.87 13.07
N VAL A 262 -10.96 -0.12 12.24
CA VAL A 262 -10.44 -0.17 10.87
C VAL A 262 -11.33 0.71 10.00
N ASP A 263 -10.82 1.88 9.63
CA ASP A 263 -11.43 2.88 8.77
C ASP A 263 -10.60 3.14 7.50
N ALA A 264 -11.04 4.04 6.65
CA ALA A 264 -10.31 4.40 5.43
C ALA A 264 -8.93 5.00 5.71
N GLN A 265 -8.76 5.71 6.83
CA GLN A 265 -7.49 6.32 7.23
C GLN A 265 -6.48 5.25 7.69
N ALA A 266 -6.92 4.26 8.45
CA ALA A 266 -6.10 3.13 8.85
C ALA A 266 -5.59 2.36 7.62
N VAL A 267 -6.47 2.08 6.65
CA VAL A 267 -6.08 1.44 5.38
C VAL A 267 -5.09 2.31 4.61
N ALA A 268 -5.32 3.61 4.51
CA ALA A 268 -4.42 4.54 3.82
C ALA A 268 -3.03 4.59 4.48
N SER A 269 -2.95 4.50 5.81
CA SER A 269 -1.67 4.49 6.51
C SER A 269 -0.82 3.27 6.18
N VAL A 270 -1.43 2.09 6.05
CA VAL A 270 -0.71 0.87 5.64
C VAL A 270 -0.23 0.97 4.19
N VAL A 271 -1.07 1.49 3.30
CA VAL A 271 -0.67 1.72 1.91
C VAL A 271 0.47 2.74 1.83
N ALA A 272 0.45 3.79 2.67
CA ALA A 272 1.53 4.77 2.74
C ALA A 272 2.87 4.14 3.13
N ASP A 273 2.87 3.26 4.11
CA ASP A 273 4.07 2.54 4.53
C ASP A 273 4.61 1.61 3.42
N TRP A 274 3.73 0.96 2.67
CA TRP A 274 4.14 0.07 1.58
C TRP A 274 4.62 0.80 0.32
N THR A 275 4.04 1.97 0.04
CA THR A 275 4.27 2.71 -1.21
C THR A 275 5.11 3.97 -1.05
N GLY A 276 5.23 4.48 0.18
CA GLY A 276 5.85 5.77 0.47
C GLY A 276 4.99 6.98 0.11
N ILE A 277 3.71 6.80 -0.23
CA ILE A 277 2.79 7.89 -0.59
C ILE A 277 2.10 8.40 0.68
N PRO A 278 2.16 9.71 1.02
CA PRO A 278 1.55 10.24 2.24
C PRO A 278 0.03 10.04 2.30
N VAL A 279 -0.49 9.65 3.49
CA VAL A 279 -1.91 9.38 3.78
C VAL A 279 -2.82 10.54 3.37
N GLY A 280 -2.42 11.77 3.72
CA GLY A 280 -3.22 12.97 3.42
C GLY A 280 -3.52 13.21 1.94
N ARG A 281 -2.75 12.57 1.03
CA ARG A 281 -3.01 12.62 -0.41
C ARG A 281 -3.91 11.49 -0.91
N MET A 282 -4.01 10.41 -0.17
CA MET A 282 -4.90 9.29 -0.52
C MET A 282 -6.34 9.55 -0.11
N VAL A 283 -6.53 10.22 1.03
CA VAL A 283 -7.86 10.47 1.63
C VAL A 283 -8.47 11.78 1.14
N LYS A 284 -7.65 12.82 0.89
CA LYS A 284 -8.13 14.09 0.34
C LYS A 284 -8.52 13.95 -1.15
N ASN A 285 -9.55 14.65 -1.54
CA ASN A 285 -10.14 14.64 -2.89
C ASN A 285 -9.05 14.78 -3.98
N GLU A 286 -8.63 13.65 -4.54
CA GLU A 286 -7.64 13.58 -5.62
C GLU A 286 -8.06 14.42 -6.84
N ILE A 287 -9.38 14.55 -7.03
CA ILE A 287 -9.96 15.33 -8.12
C ILE A 287 -9.55 16.81 -8.00
N ASP A 288 -9.65 17.39 -6.80
CA ASP A 288 -9.29 18.81 -6.58
C ASP A 288 -7.79 19.05 -6.78
N ASN A 289 -6.96 18.13 -6.31
CA ASN A 289 -5.50 18.22 -6.51
C ASN A 289 -5.12 18.12 -7.99
N VAL A 290 -5.76 17.24 -8.75
CA VAL A 290 -5.52 17.09 -10.19
C VAL A 290 -6.05 18.28 -10.97
N LEU A 291 -7.17 18.87 -10.57
CA LEU A 291 -7.70 20.10 -11.18
C LEU A 291 -6.80 21.30 -10.92
N GLN A 292 -6.23 21.40 -9.72
CA GLN A 292 -5.31 22.48 -9.32
C GLN A 292 -3.85 22.23 -9.69
N LEU A 293 -3.54 21.11 -10.34
CA LEU A 293 -2.17 20.70 -10.69
C LEU A 293 -1.37 21.80 -11.43
N PRO A 294 -1.93 22.55 -12.41
CA PRO A 294 -1.20 23.63 -13.07
C PRO A 294 -0.72 24.72 -12.09
N ASP A 295 -1.56 25.09 -11.14
CA ASP A 295 -1.23 26.13 -10.16
C ASP A 295 -0.23 25.64 -9.12
N ILE A 296 -0.34 24.37 -8.71
CA ILE A 296 0.63 23.73 -7.82
C ILE A 296 2.03 23.72 -8.47
N LEU A 297 2.14 23.30 -9.72
CA LEU A 297 3.38 23.28 -10.45
C LEU A 297 3.96 24.69 -10.70
N ASN A 298 3.09 25.67 -11.00
CA ASN A 298 3.51 27.06 -11.22
C ASN A 298 4.08 27.76 -9.98
N ARG A 299 3.75 27.29 -8.77
CA ARG A 299 4.35 27.84 -7.53
C ARG A 299 5.84 27.55 -7.43
N ARG A 300 6.28 26.44 -8.00
CA ARG A 300 7.66 25.96 -7.94
C ARG A 300 8.44 26.30 -9.21
N ILE A 301 7.79 26.26 -10.37
CA ILE A 301 8.40 26.49 -11.68
C ILE A 301 7.87 27.78 -12.28
N LEU A 302 8.71 28.80 -12.24
CA LEU A 302 8.33 30.13 -12.73
C LEU A 302 8.56 30.26 -14.25
N GLY A 303 7.60 30.91 -14.94
CA GLY A 303 7.75 31.28 -16.34
C GLY A 303 7.43 30.19 -17.37
N GLN A 304 7.02 28.97 -16.96
CA GLN A 304 6.71 27.84 -17.87
C GLN A 304 5.22 27.45 -17.87
N ARG A 305 4.32 28.39 -17.58
CA ARG A 305 2.90 28.11 -17.36
C ARG A 305 2.24 27.31 -18.48
N HIS A 306 2.51 27.65 -19.74
CA HIS A 306 1.95 26.95 -20.90
C HIS A 306 2.36 25.46 -20.92
N ALA A 307 3.63 25.15 -20.69
CA ALA A 307 4.13 23.78 -20.66
C ALA A 307 3.52 22.98 -19.50
N LEU A 308 3.39 23.59 -18.33
CA LEU A 308 2.80 22.99 -17.15
C LEU A 308 1.29 22.73 -17.31
N GLU A 309 0.58 23.62 -17.98
CA GLU A 309 -0.84 23.43 -18.33
C GLU A 309 -1.02 22.25 -19.31
N MET A 310 -0.12 22.07 -20.29
CA MET A 310 -0.17 20.93 -21.20
C MET A 310 0.08 19.59 -20.46
N VAL A 311 1.07 19.55 -19.57
CA VAL A 311 1.37 18.37 -18.73
C VAL A 311 0.17 18.05 -17.84
N ALA A 312 -0.37 19.05 -17.16
CA ALA A 312 -1.51 18.87 -16.27
C ALA A 312 -2.76 18.38 -17.01
N LYS A 313 -3.05 18.94 -18.19
CA LYS A 313 -4.19 18.52 -19.02
C LYS A 313 -4.07 17.05 -19.45
N ARG A 314 -2.88 16.58 -19.79
CA ARG A 314 -2.65 15.18 -20.13
C ARG A 314 -2.93 14.27 -18.92
N ILE A 315 -2.45 14.66 -17.74
CA ILE A 315 -2.66 13.91 -16.50
C ILE A 315 -4.15 13.89 -16.13
N GLN A 316 -4.85 15.03 -16.28
CA GLN A 316 -6.30 15.12 -16.06
C GLN A 316 -7.06 14.15 -16.96
N THR A 317 -6.71 14.08 -18.25
CA THR A 317 -7.33 13.17 -19.23
C THR A 317 -7.14 11.70 -18.83
N SER A 318 -5.93 11.34 -18.41
CA SER A 318 -5.63 9.99 -17.95
C SER A 318 -6.37 9.62 -16.66
N ARG A 319 -6.43 10.54 -15.69
CA ARG A 319 -7.16 10.32 -14.44
C ARG A 319 -8.68 10.24 -14.63
N ALA A 320 -9.21 10.89 -15.67
CA ALA A 320 -10.60 10.74 -16.09
C ALA A 320 -10.90 9.36 -16.75
N ARG A 321 -9.91 8.47 -16.87
CA ARG A 321 -10.00 7.15 -17.53
C ARG A 321 -10.47 7.23 -18.99
N LEU A 322 -10.11 8.32 -19.68
CA LEU A 322 -10.43 8.51 -21.11
C LEU A 322 -9.37 7.89 -22.03
N ASP A 323 -8.31 7.33 -21.45
CA ASP A 323 -7.19 6.70 -22.15
C ASP A 323 -7.22 5.16 -22.04
N ASN A 324 -6.40 4.51 -22.87
CA ASN A 324 -6.17 3.07 -22.77
C ASN A 324 -5.43 2.76 -21.45
N PRO A 325 -5.96 1.88 -20.57
CA PRO A 325 -5.37 1.56 -19.27
C PRO A 325 -3.97 0.93 -19.36
N ASN A 326 -3.59 0.40 -20.52
CA ASN A 326 -2.29 -0.24 -20.75
C ASN A 326 -1.20 0.75 -21.20
N THR A 327 -1.50 2.05 -21.30
CA THR A 327 -0.54 3.09 -21.67
C THR A 327 -0.13 3.88 -20.42
N PRO A 328 1.11 4.42 -20.39
CA PRO A 328 1.53 5.30 -19.29
C PRO A 328 0.67 6.56 -19.23
N ILE A 329 0.52 7.13 -18.03
CA ILE A 329 -0.26 8.35 -17.76
C ILE A 329 0.10 9.48 -18.70
N GLY A 330 1.39 9.64 -18.99
CA GLY A 330 1.90 10.59 -19.96
C GLY A 330 3.37 10.36 -20.24
N VAL A 331 3.77 10.61 -21.48
CA VAL A 331 5.18 10.67 -21.90
C VAL A 331 5.42 12.08 -22.38
N PHE A 332 6.36 12.77 -21.75
CA PHE A 332 6.66 14.18 -22.02
C PHE A 332 8.10 14.36 -22.43
N MET A 333 8.34 15.09 -23.50
CA MET A 333 9.67 15.52 -23.91
C MET A 333 9.82 17.01 -23.60
N LEU A 334 10.69 17.34 -22.66
CA LEU A 334 10.97 18.72 -22.26
C LEU A 334 12.23 19.19 -23.02
N ALA A 335 12.05 19.94 -24.10
CA ALA A 335 13.14 20.49 -24.91
C ALA A 335 13.37 21.98 -24.58
N GLY A 336 14.61 22.38 -24.37
CA GLY A 336 14.98 23.76 -24.06
C GLY A 336 16.42 23.89 -23.56
N PRO A 337 16.95 25.12 -23.42
CA PRO A 337 18.31 25.37 -22.93
C PRO A 337 18.49 24.89 -21.49
N SER A 338 19.75 24.81 -21.04
CA SER A 338 20.06 24.44 -19.66
C SER A 338 19.52 25.50 -18.67
N GLY A 339 19.09 25.06 -17.49
CA GLY A 339 18.66 25.97 -16.41
C GLY A 339 17.21 26.46 -16.49
N VAL A 340 16.39 26.03 -17.48
CA VAL A 340 15.00 26.48 -17.64
C VAL A 340 13.97 25.66 -16.82
N GLY A 341 14.42 24.75 -15.97
CA GLY A 341 13.54 24.01 -15.07
C GLY A 341 13.07 22.65 -15.58
N LYS A 342 13.73 22.01 -16.58
CA LYS A 342 13.33 20.69 -17.11
C LYS A 342 13.32 19.60 -16.04
N THR A 343 14.44 19.42 -15.35
CA THR A 343 14.59 18.45 -14.26
C THR A 343 13.68 18.81 -13.08
N GLU A 344 13.58 20.10 -12.76
CA GLU A 344 12.71 20.61 -11.72
C GLU A 344 11.22 20.30 -11.99
N THR A 345 10.81 20.27 -13.26
CA THR A 345 9.45 19.89 -13.65
C THR A 345 9.15 18.43 -13.27
N ALA A 346 10.10 17.52 -13.44
CA ALA A 346 9.94 16.13 -13.05
C ALA A 346 9.85 15.97 -11.52
N LEU A 347 10.68 16.69 -10.76
CA LEU A 347 10.66 16.70 -9.30
C LEU A 347 9.35 17.27 -8.77
N ALA A 348 8.92 18.43 -9.26
CA ALA A 348 7.66 19.05 -8.87
C ALA A 348 6.44 18.18 -9.22
N LEU A 349 6.50 17.47 -10.35
CA LEU A 349 5.45 16.54 -10.76
C LEU A 349 5.37 15.33 -9.83
N ALA A 350 6.49 14.74 -9.45
CA ALA A 350 6.53 13.64 -8.49
C ALA A 350 6.04 14.07 -7.11
N GLU A 351 6.44 15.24 -6.66
CA GLU A 351 5.93 15.82 -5.43
C GLU A 351 4.42 16.05 -5.49
N ALA A 352 3.91 16.61 -6.60
CA ALA A 352 2.48 16.89 -6.77
C ALA A 352 1.63 15.62 -6.90
N LEU A 353 2.09 14.59 -7.61
CA LEU A 353 1.31 13.37 -7.87
C LEU A 353 1.51 12.28 -6.82
N TYR A 354 2.74 12.11 -6.35
CA TYR A 354 3.15 10.96 -5.53
C TYR A 354 3.69 11.33 -4.14
N GLY A 355 3.68 12.62 -3.78
CA GLY A 355 3.93 13.06 -2.41
C GLY A 355 5.37 13.32 -2.04
N GLY A 356 6.32 13.20 -2.97
CA GLY A 356 7.71 13.52 -2.67
C GLY A 356 8.66 13.31 -3.85
N GLU A 357 9.79 14.02 -3.82
CA GLU A 357 10.86 13.90 -4.80
C GLU A 357 11.53 12.52 -4.81
N GLN A 358 11.45 11.77 -3.71
CA GLN A 358 11.93 10.38 -3.62
C GLN A 358 11.22 9.44 -4.59
N ASN A 359 10.08 9.85 -5.14
CA ASN A 359 9.33 9.11 -6.14
C ASN A 359 9.74 9.46 -7.58
N VAL A 360 10.89 10.08 -7.77
CA VAL A 360 11.56 10.21 -9.08
C VAL A 360 12.59 9.10 -9.23
N VAL A 361 12.53 8.40 -10.35
CA VAL A 361 13.56 7.47 -10.82
C VAL A 361 14.35 8.18 -11.90
N THR A 362 15.54 8.65 -11.57
CA THR A 362 16.41 9.32 -12.54
C THR A 362 17.34 8.31 -13.19
N ILE A 363 17.32 8.25 -14.51
CA ILE A 363 18.23 7.44 -15.33
C ILE A 363 19.01 8.39 -16.23
N ASN A 364 20.33 8.40 -16.08
CA ASN A 364 21.20 9.18 -16.93
C ASN A 364 21.46 8.43 -18.24
N MET A 365 20.90 8.92 -19.32
CA MET A 365 20.97 8.26 -20.63
C MET A 365 22.37 8.33 -21.25
N SER A 366 23.26 9.16 -20.71
CA SER A 366 24.68 9.17 -21.12
C SER A 366 25.43 7.87 -20.75
N GLU A 367 24.89 7.03 -19.86
CA GLU A 367 25.44 5.71 -19.55
C GLU A 367 25.11 4.66 -20.63
N PHE A 368 24.18 4.97 -21.54
CA PHE A 368 23.66 4.06 -22.57
C PHE A 368 24.04 4.50 -23.98
N GLN A 369 25.30 4.86 -24.18
CA GLN A 369 25.83 5.33 -25.49
C GLN A 369 26.16 4.18 -26.45
N GLU A 370 26.27 2.95 -25.98
CA GLU A 370 26.66 1.80 -26.78
C GLU A 370 25.47 0.82 -26.96
N ALA A 371 25.38 0.20 -28.14
CA ALA A 371 24.26 -0.71 -28.47
C ALA A 371 24.07 -1.87 -27.49
N HIS A 372 25.15 -2.39 -26.89
CA HIS A 372 25.06 -3.48 -25.94
C HIS A 372 24.46 -3.06 -24.57
N THR A 373 24.49 -1.78 -24.25
CA THR A 373 23.90 -1.28 -22.97
C THR A 373 22.38 -1.22 -23.00
N VAL A 374 21.73 -1.32 -24.17
CA VAL A 374 20.25 -1.40 -24.29
C VAL A 374 19.70 -2.59 -23.51
N SER A 375 20.38 -3.74 -23.57
CA SER A 375 20.00 -4.92 -22.80
C SER A 375 20.09 -4.72 -21.27
N THR A 376 21.01 -3.88 -20.81
CA THR A 376 21.13 -3.52 -19.40
C THR A 376 19.97 -2.64 -18.94
N LEU A 377 19.41 -1.81 -19.83
CA LEU A 377 18.27 -0.95 -19.53
C LEU A 377 16.95 -1.74 -19.43
N LYS A 378 16.66 -2.56 -20.46
CA LYS A 378 15.40 -3.33 -20.57
C LYS A 378 15.45 -4.72 -19.93
N GLY A 379 16.62 -5.32 -19.75
CA GLY A 379 16.86 -6.72 -19.43
C GLY A 379 17.20 -7.56 -20.67
N ALA A 380 17.88 -8.68 -20.49
CA ALA A 380 18.30 -9.55 -21.59
C ALA A 380 17.10 -10.31 -22.19
N PRO A 381 16.98 -10.38 -23.53
CA PRO A 381 15.95 -11.18 -24.18
C PRO A 381 16.16 -12.69 -23.99
N PRO A 382 15.13 -13.53 -24.22
CA PRO A 382 15.23 -14.99 -24.09
C PRO A 382 16.38 -15.57 -24.90
N GLY A 383 17.25 -16.34 -24.25
CA GLY A 383 18.38 -17.01 -24.86
C GLY A 383 19.74 -16.30 -24.71
N TYR A 384 19.78 -15.14 -24.08
CA TYR A 384 21.02 -14.42 -23.76
C TYR A 384 21.38 -14.56 -22.28
N VAL A 385 22.67 -14.38 -21.98
CA VAL A 385 23.19 -14.38 -20.59
C VAL A 385 22.53 -13.23 -19.82
N GLY A 386 21.97 -13.53 -18.62
CA GLY A 386 21.19 -12.55 -17.84
C GLY A 386 19.68 -12.58 -18.12
N TYR A 387 19.19 -13.53 -18.93
CA TYR A 387 17.75 -13.74 -19.09
C TYR A 387 17.07 -14.07 -17.78
N GLY A 388 16.06 -13.27 -17.40
CA GLY A 388 15.34 -13.39 -16.14
C GLY A 388 15.80 -12.38 -15.08
N GLU A 389 16.93 -11.71 -15.29
CA GLU A 389 17.30 -10.53 -14.51
C GLU A 389 16.69 -9.30 -15.19
N GLY A 390 15.90 -8.52 -14.42
CA GLY A 390 15.30 -7.29 -14.92
C GLY A 390 16.37 -6.25 -15.27
N GLY A 391 16.13 -5.43 -16.29
CA GLY A 391 16.99 -4.29 -16.59
C GLY A 391 16.85 -3.17 -15.54
N VAL A 392 17.79 -2.21 -15.57
CA VAL A 392 17.83 -1.08 -14.61
C VAL A 392 16.50 -0.35 -14.53
N LEU A 393 15.91 -0.03 -15.70
CA LEU A 393 14.59 0.61 -15.76
C LEU A 393 13.49 -0.31 -15.24
N THR A 394 13.48 -1.57 -15.66
CA THR A 394 12.45 -2.55 -15.31
C THR A 394 12.43 -2.81 -13.80
N GLU A 395 13.61 -2.99 -13.19
CA GLU A 395 13.73 -3.20 -11.74
C GLU A 395 13.39 -1.93 -10.94
N ALA A 396 13.79 -0.75 -11.42
CA ALA A 396 13.46 0.51 -10.76
C ALA A 396 11.94 0.74 -10.73
N VAL A 397 11.24 0.50 -11.87
CA VAL A 397 9.78 0.62 -11.97
C VAL A 397 9.07 -0.45 -11.14
N ARG A 398 9.61 -1.68 -11.10
CA ARG A 398 9.04 -2.75 -10.27
C ARG A 398 9.10 -2.41 -8.78
N ARG A 399 10.21 -1.79 -8.33
CA ARG A 399 10.38 -1.38 -6.93
C ARG A 399 9.56 -0.15 -6.57
N LYS A 400 9.40 0.78 -7.53
CA LYS A 400 8.64 2.04 -7.34
C LYS A 400 7.64 2.22 -8.49
N PRO A 401 6.51 1.51 -8.47
CA PRO A 401 5.54 1.55 -9.57
C PRO A 401 4.84 2.91 -9.71
N TYR A 402 4.77 3.69 -8.63
CA TYR A 402 4.24 5.06 -8.63
C TYR A 402 5.39 6.06 -8.57
N SER A 403 6.00 6.28 -9.71
CA SER A 403 7.14 7.18 -9.83
C SER A 403 7.08 7.97 -11.13
N VAL A 404 7.75 9.09 -11.14
CA VAL A 404 8.09 9.82 -12.35
C VAL A 404 9.45 9.31 -12.83
N ILE A 405 9.50 8.77 -14.03
CA ILE A 405 10.76 8.34 -14.64
C ILE A 405 11.33 9.53 -15.38
N LEU A 406 12.49 10.00 -14.93
CA LEU A 406 13.24 11.05 -15.58
C LEU A 406 14.41 10.42 -16.37
N LEU A 407 14.30 10.46 -17.70
CA LEU A 407 15.39 10.11 -18.60
C LEU A 407 16.16 11.39 -18.91
N ASP A 408 17.29 11.59 -18.27
CA ASP A 408 18.12 12.80 -18.47
C ASP A 408 19.15 12.58 -19.56
N GLU A 409 19.49 13.65 -20.28
CA GLU A 409 20.44 13.64 -21.39
C GLU A 409 20.11 12.63 -22.53
N VAL A 410 18.82 12.54 -22.89
CA VAL A 410 18.30 11.57 -23.86
C VAL A 410 19.07 11.65 -25.21
N GLU A 411 19.53 12.84 -25.61
CA GLU A 411 20.29 13.07 -26.82
C GLU A 411 21.66 12.38 -26.88
N LYS A 412 22.16 11.91 -25.73
CA LYS A 412 23.45 11.20 -25.64
C LYS A 412 23.32 9.68 -25.76
N ALA A 413 22.11 9.16 -25.69
CA ALA A 413 21.86 7.73 -25.79
C ALA A 413 22.07 7.18 -27.20
N HIS A 414 22.41 5.88 -27.29
CA HIS A 414 22.48 5.21 -28.57
C HIS A 414 21.11 5.20 -29.29
N PRO A 415 21.04 5.33 -30.62
CA PRO A 415 19.76 5.31 -31.36
C PRO A 415 18.86 4.12 -31.03
N ASP A 416 19.40 2.91 -30.83
CA ASP A 416 18.65 1.70 -30.48
C ASP A 416 17.94 1.79 -29.13
N VAL A 417 18.28 2.77 -28.28
CA VAL A 417 17.59 3.03 -27.02
C VAL A 417 16.28 3.79 -27.26
N HIS A 418 16.20 4.55 -28.35
CA HIS A 418 15.01 5.33 -28.70
C HIS A 418 13.93 4.50 -29.42
N GLU A 419 14.26 3.29 -29.89
CA GLU A 419 13.34 2.32 -30.49
C GLU A 419 12.76 1.37 -29.42
#